data_b1de2789093910e3e7d2de41fd36198e
#
_entry.id   b1de2789093910e3e7d2de41fd36198e
#
_cell.length_a   1.000
_cell.length_b   1.000
_cell.length_c   1.000
_cell.angle_alpha   90.00
_cell.angle_beta   90.00
_cell.angle_gamma   90.00
#
_symmetry.space_group_name_H-M   'P 1'
#
loop_
_entity.id
_entity.type
_entity.pdbx_description
1 polymer ?
#
loop_
_entity_poly.entity_id
_entity_poly.type
_entity_poly.pdbx_seq_one_letter_code
_entity_poly.pdbx_strand_id
1 'polypeptide(L)'
;MTRSKTLRTLAAAVAAVAVLGVAHATTATAQQKQSRGVTNIVLVHGAWADGSSWSKVIPLLEAKGLHVDAVQLPLTTQADDVAAVQRAIARVDGRVLLVAHSYGGAVMTQAGNDPKVAGLVYVAAFAPAEGESPLQLTIDNPTPFLAHLEQDQFGFLKLTPPGIREDFAPDLSDSEQTVLAATQGPTALAALGAPITAPAWRNKPCWFVIAGHDRVVSPTLQAMFAERMNATSITLSSSHVAMLSQPYVVASVIRRAARDVQ
;
A
#
# COMPACT_ATOMS: atom_id res chain seq x y z
N MET A 1 74.64 55.79 42.65
CA MET A 1 75.92 55.20 43.06
C MET A 1 75.87 53.71 42.74
N THR A 2 76.75 53.35 41.87
CA THR A 2 77.62 52.17 41.84
C THR A 2 77.03 50.82 41.53
N ARG A 3 77.27 50.45 40.26
CA ARG A 3 78.13 49.36 39.72
C ARG A 3 77.55 47.92 39.91
N SER A 4 77.29 47.30 38.83
CA SER A 4 78.20 46.54 37.92
C SER A 4 78.43 45.08 38.39
N LYS A 5 78.11 44.12 37.62
CA LYS A 5 79.02 43.27 36.76
C LYS A 5 78.29 41.96 36.43
N THR A 6 78.08 41.79 35.21
CA THR A 6 78.47 40.63 34.35
C THR A 6 79.09 39.43 35.01
N LEU A 7 78.58 38.27 34.67
CA LEU A 7 79.40 37.17 34.07
C LEU A 7 78.53 36.12 33.39
N ARG A 8 79.08 35.78 32.26
CA ARG A 8 78.70 34.71 31.33
C ARG A 8 78.85 33.32 32.00
N THR A 9 78.03 32.34 31.62
CA THR A 9 78.57 31.03 31.15
C THR A 9 77.54 30.27 30.37
N LEU A 10 78.06 29.65 29.37
CA LEU A 10 77.51 28.82 28.32
C LEU A 10 76.86 27.52 28.81
N ALA A 11 76.02 27.07 27.90
CA ALA A 11 75.85 25.67 27.43
C ALA A 11 74.76 24.82 28.11
N ALA A 12 73.77 24.48 27.39
CA ALA A 12 73.60 23.22 26.72
C ALA A 12 72.22 23.15 26.09
N ALA A 13 72.18 23.00 24.83
CA ALA A 13 70.97 22.73 24.07
C ALA A 13 70.51 21.27 24.37
N VAL A 14 69.24 21.16 24.83
CA VAL A 14 68.53 19.91 24.71
C VAL A 14 67.26 20.23 23.97
N ALA A 15 67.20 19.83 22.70
CA ALA A 15 66.02 19.88 21.84
C ALA A 15 65.01 18.84 22.35
N ALA A 16 63.96 19.28 23.01
CA ALA A 16 62.78 18.47 23.24
C ALA A 16 61.83 18.67 22.07
N VAL A 17 61.86 17.71 21.14
CA VAL A 17 60.85 17.57 20.09
C VAL A 17 59.55 17.18 20.74
N ALA A 18 58.68 18.15 20.95
CA ALA A 18 57.29 17.89 21.30
C ALA A 18 56.54 17.42 20.01
N VAL A 19 56.38 16.10 19.91
CA VAL A 19 55.48 15.49 18.91
C VAL A 19 54.06 15.80 19.37
N LEU A 20 53.46 16.85 18.83
CA LEU A 20 52.02 17.10 18.88
C LEU A 20 51.32 16.04 18.04
N GLY A 21 50.95 14.95 18.69
CA GLY A 21 50.01 13.96 18.11
C GLY A 21 48.65 14.63 17.95
N VAL A 22 48.36 15.10 16.75
CA VAL A 22 46.99 15.47 16.35
C VAL A 22 46.19 14.17 16.26
N ALA A 23 45.50 13.86 17.35
CA ALA A 23 44.47 12.86 17.32
C ALA A 23 43.35 13.31 16.39
N HIS A 24 43.40 12.86 15.15
CA HIS A 24 42.25 12.96 14.25
C HIS A 24 41.18 12.04 14.85
N ALA A 25 40.27 12.64 15.64
CA ALA A 25 39.02 12.00 15.95
C ALA A 25 38.25 11.88 14.62
N THR A 26 38.41 10.76 13.96
CA THR A 26 37.50 10.33 12.90
C THR A 26 36.14 10.14 13.57
N THR A 27 35.33 11.20 13.54
CA THR A 27 33.88 11.06 13.73
C THR A 27 33.42 10.14 12.61
N ALA A 28 33.36 8.85 12.89
CA ALA A 28 32.60 7.93 12.08
C ALA A 28 31.13 8.40 12.20
N THR A 29 30.72 9.28 11.27
CA THR A 29 29.32 9.47 10.97
C THR A 29 28.82 8.07 10.64
N ALA A 30 28.09 7.47 11.57
CA ALA A 30 27.28 6.30 11.31
C ALA A 30 26.34 6.74 10.18
N GLN A 31 26.75 6.46 8.94
CA GLN A 31 25.92 6.62 7.76
C GLN A 31 24.81 5.60 7.98
N GLN A 32 23.72 6.10 8.58
CA GLN A 32 22.50 5.34 8.77
C GLN A 32 22.18 4.82 7.39
N LYS A 33 22.40 3.51 7.20
CA LYS A 33 22.11 2.79 5.97
C LYS A 33 20.63 3.00 5.73
N GLN A 34 20.29 4.06 4.99
CA GLN A 34 18.94 4.41 4.66
C GLN A 34 18.34 3.15 4.05
N SER A 35 17.42 2.52 4.76
CA SER A 35 16.79 1.28 4.30
C SER A 35 16.22 1.58 2.92
N ARG A 36 16.79 0.92 1.90
CA ARG A 36 16.24 0.99 0.56
C ARG A 36 14.85 0.38 0.64
N GLY A 37 13.83 1.23 0.58
CA GLY A 37 12.45 0.80 0.66
C GLY A 37 11.60 1.64 1.62
N VAL A 38 10.32 1.36 1.67
CA VAL A 38 9.38 2.01 2.58
C VAL A 38 8.99 1.06 3.71
N THR A 39 8.68 1.65 4.88
CA THR A 39 8.20 0.91 6.05
C THR A 39 6.73 1.15 6.33
N ASN A 40 6.13 2.17 5.72
CA ASN A 40 4.73 2.52 5.96
C ASN A 40 3.84 1.95 4.85
N ILE A 41 2.80 1.24 5.25
CA ILE A 41 1.83 0.59 4.37
C ILE A 41 0.45 1.16 4.67
N VAL A 42 -0.25 1.65 3.66
CA VAL A 42 -1.67 2.01 3.77
C VAL A 42 -2.47 0.99 2.97
N LEU A 43 -3.37 0.30 3.67
CA LEU A 43 -4.25 -0.74 3.11
C LEU A 43 -5.63 -0.16 2.83
N VAL A 44 -6.14 -0.37 1.62
CA VAL A 44 -7.41 0.16 1.14
C VAL A 44 -8.33 -1.02 0.79
N HIS A 45 -9.47 -1.14 1.47
CA HIS A 45 -10.45 -2.21 1.22
C HIS A 45 -11.31 -1.91 -0.01
N GLY A 46 -12.06 -2.91 -0.48
CA GLY A 46 -12.98 -2.81 -1.60
C GLY A 46 -14.41 -2.42 -1.20
N ALA A 47 -15.32 -2.47 -2.17
CA ALA A 47 -16.74 -2.41 -1.94
C ALA A 47 -17.20 -3.60 -1.07
N TRP A 48 -18.29 -3.43 -0.33
CA TRP A 48 -18.90 -4.46 0.53
C TRP A 48 -17.95 -5.03 1.59
N ALA A 49 -16.92 -4.27 1.94
CA ALA A 49 -15.89 -4.65 2.91
C ALA A 49 -15.55 -3.45 3.81
N ASP A 50 -14.63 -3.68 4.73
CA ASP A 50 -14.03 -2.68 5.59
C ASP A 50 -12.55 -3.00 5.84
N GLY A 51 -11.86 -2.21 6.67
CA GLY A 51 -10.45 -2.41 6.98
C GLY A 51 -10.13 -3.77 7.61
N SER A 52 -11.10 -4.46 8.21
CA SER A 52 -10.91 -5.79 8.79
C SER A 52 -10.68 -6.89 7.74
N SER A 53 -11.00 -6.63 6.47
CA SER A 53 -10.67 -7.53 5.36
C SER A 53 -9.16 -7.80 5.24
N TRP A 54 -8.33 -6.96 5.85
CA TRP A 54 -6.88 -7.12 5.93
C TRP A 54 -6.39 -7.80 7.21
N SER A 55 -7.29 -8.26 8.08
CA SER A 55 -6.97 -8.78 9.42
C SER A 55 -5.93 -9.90 9.44
N LYS A 56 -5.88 -10.75 8.41
CA LYS A 56 -4.89 -11.83 8.30
C LYS A 56 -3.55 -11.34 7.74
N VAL A 57 -3.52 -10.22 7.02
CA VAL A 57 -2.29 -9.65 6.41
C VAL A 57 -1.58 -8.71 7.36
N ILE A 58 -2.31 -7.88 8.10
CA ILE A 58 -1.76 -6.88 9.03
C ILE A 58 -0.68 -7.47 9.96
N PRO A 59 -0.97 -8.53 10.75
CA PRO A 59 0.03 -9.08 11.68
C PRO A 59 1.26 -9.65 10.97
N LEU A 60 1.12 -10.14 9.72
CA LEU A 60 2.24 -10.65 8.94
C LEU A 60 3.19 -9.54 8.45
N LEU A 61 2.67 -8.36 8.22
CA LEU A 61 3.44 -7.17 7.84
C LEU A 61 4.12 -6.55 9.07
N GLU A 62 3.37 -6.34 10.15
CA GLU A 62 3.87 -5.75 11.39
C GLU A 62 4.96 -6.59 12.05
N ALA A 63 4.84 -7.94 12.01
CA ALA A 63 5.88 -8.87 12.48
C ALA A 63 7.22 -8.74 11.70
N LYS A 64 7.24 -7.97 10.61
CA LYS A 64 8.44 -7.66 9.82
C LYS A 64 8.88 -6.19 9.92
N GLY A 65 8.34 -5.46 10.90
CA GLY A 65 8.69 -4.07 11.17
C GLY A 65 8.08 -3.06 10.20
N LEU A 66 7.01 -3.44 9.51
CA LEU A 66 6.22 -2.52 8.69
C LEU A 66 5.13 -1.88 9.57
N HIS A 67 4.88 -0.60 9.38
CA HIS A 67 3.80 0.14 10.01
C HIS A 67 2.57 0.13 9.10
N VAL A 68 1.44 -0.34 9.60
CA VAL A 68 0.25 -0.58 8.79
C VAL A 68 -0.92 0.30 9.26
N ASP A 69 -1.54 1.03 8.34
CA ASP A 69 -2.81 1.73 8.53
C ASP A 69 -3.85 1.17 7.55
N ALA A 70 -4.93 0.59 8.04
CA ALA A 70 -6.04 0.09 7.25
C ALA A 70 -7.16 1.13 7.24
N VAL A 71 -7.34 1.80 6.10
CA VAL A 71 -8.32 2.88 5.93
C VAL A 71 -9.73 2.34 6.00
N GLN A 72 -10.64 3.12 6.58
CA GLN A 72 -12.09 2.90 6.48
C GLN A 72 -12.66 3.85 5.42
N LEU A 73 -13.13 3.29 4.31
CA LEU A 73 -13.75 4.04 3.22
C LEU A 73 -15.23 4.31 3.57
N PRO A 74 -15.74 5.54 3.37
CA PRO A 74 -17.16 5.84 3.52
C PRO A 74 -18.08 5.09 2.55
N LEU A 75 -17.58 4.72 1.36
CA LEU A 75 -18.32 4.05 0.29
C LEU A 75 -19.57 4.81 -0.20
N THR A 76 -19.57 6.14 0.00
CA THR A 76 -20.65 7.05 -0.40
C THR A 76 -20.38 7.69 -1.75
N THR A 77 -19.19 8.25 -1.93
CA THR A 77 -18.69 8.77 -3.21
C THR A 77 -17.21 8.42 -3.37
N GLN A 78 -16.73 8.29 -4.61
CA GLN A 78 -15.30 8.09 -4.85
C GLN A 78 -14.45 9.23 -4.27
N ALA A 79 -14.95 10.45 -4.30
CA ALA A 79 -14.25 11.62 -3.74
C ALA A 79 -14.05 11.53 -2.22
N ASP A 80 -15.05 11.05 -1.48
CA ASP A 80 -14.97 10.83 -0.04
C ASP A 80 -13.98 9.71 0.29
N ASP A 81 -13.99 8.64 -0.51
CA ASP A 81 -13.09 7.50 -0.36
C ASP A 81 -11.63 7.91 -0.65
N VAL A 82 -11.40 8.67 -1.72
CA VAL A 82 -10.08 9.25 -2.04
C VAL A 82 -9.61 10.17 -0.90
N ALA A 83 -10.47 11.02 -0.36
CA ALA A 83 -10.15 11.90 0.76
C ALA A 83 -9.80 11.10 2.03
N ALA A 84 -10.44 9.94 2.27
CA ALA A 84 -10.07 9.05 3.37
C ALA A 84 -8.65 8.51 3.21
N VAL A 85 -8.27 8.03 2.02
CA VAL A 85 -6.91 7.57 1.72
C VAL A 85 -5.89 8.70 1.85
N GLN A 86 -6.19 9.90 1.32
CA GLN A 86 -5.32 11.06 1.42
C GLN A 86 -5.07 11.47 2.89
N ARG A 87 -6.09 11.40 3.75
CA ARG A 87 -5.92 11.63 5.20
C ARG A 87 -4.99 10.62 5.85
N ALA A 88 -5.06 9.33 5.44
CA ALA A 88 -4.14 8.31 5.92
C ALA A 88 -2.70 8.60 5.48
N ILE A 89 -2.48 8.92 4.20
CA ILE A 89 -1.17 9.31 3.66
C ILE A 89 -0.60 10.53 4.39
N ALA A 90 -1.43 11.54 4.67
CA ALA A 90 -1.00 12.77 5.34
C ALA A 90 -0.46 12.52 6.76
N ARG A 91 -1.04 11.55 7.50
CA ARG A 91 -0.62 11.18 8.87
C ARG A 91 0.70 10.42 8.93
N VAL A 92 1.14 9.84 7.81
CA VAL A 92 2.38 9.04 7.77
C VAL A 92 3.60 9.95 7.68
N ASP A 93 4.59 9.68 8.50
CA ASP A 93 5.92 10.30 8.37
C ASP A 93 6.74 9.55 7.32
N GLY A 94 7.18 10.27 6.28
CA GLY A 94 7.97 9.70 5.17
C GLY A 94 7.12 9.09 4.06
N ARG A 95 7.73 8.16 3.30
CA ARG A 95 7.12 7.55 2.12
C ARG A 95 6.20 6.38 2.50
N VAL A 96 5.23 6.11 1.65
CA VAL A 96 4.21 5.08 1.87
C VAL A 96 4.04 4.20 0.62
N LEU A 97 3.81 2.91 0.83
CA LEU A 97 3.29 1.99 -0.19
C LEU A 97 1.77 1.88 -0.01
N LEU A 98 1.02 2.16 -1.06
CA LEU A 98 -0.42 1.92 -1.07
C LEU A 98 -0.70 0.49 -1.54
N VAL A 99 -1.62 -0.18 -0.86
CA VAL A 99 -2.09 -1.53 -1.21
C VAL A 99 -3.60 -1.51 -1.24
N ALA A 100 -4.21 -1.95 -2.33
CA ALA A 100 -5.65 -1.89 -2.47
C ALA A 100 -6.26 -3.19 -2.98
N HIS A 101 -7.46 -3.49 -2.50
CA HIS A 101 -8.30 -4.59 -2.92
C HIS A 101 -9.50 -4.08 -3.72
N SER A 102 -9.87 -4.78 -4.79
CA SER A 102 -11.15 -4.60 -5.51
C SER A 102 -11.40 -3.13 -5.92
N TYR A 103 -12.56 -2.56 -5.60
CA TYR A 103 -12.91 -1.15 -5.79
C TYR A 103 -11.87 -0.19 -5.18
N GLY A 104 -11.27 -0.56 -4.05
CA GLY A 104 -10.19 0.22 -3.43
C GLY A 104 -9.02 0.50 -4.38
N GLY A 105 -8.82 -0.35 -5.40
CA GLY A 105 -7.82 -0.11 -6.44
C GLY A 105 -8.13 1.12 -7.29
N ALA A 106 -9.39 1.40 -7.61
CA ALA A 106 -9.79 2.64 -8.29
C ALA A 106 -9.56 3.86 -7.39
N VAL A 107 -9.91 3.75 -6.09
CA VAL A 107 -9.64 4.80 -5.09
C VAL A 107 -8.13 5.07 -4.99
N MET A 108 -7.32 4.02 -4.87
CA MET A 108 -5.86 4.11 -4.82
C MET A 108 -5.29 4.71 -6.11
N THR A 109 -5.83 4.33 -7.27
CA THR A 109 -5.42 4.85 -8.59
C THR A 109 -5.55 6.37 -8.63
N GLN A 110 -6.61 6.93 -8.05
CA GLN A 110 -6.84 8.38 -7.98
C GLN A 110 -6.00 9.04 -6.87
N ALA A 111 -5.92 8.44 -5.68
CA ALA A 111 -5.20 9.01 -4.52
C ALA A 111 -3.67 8.91 -4.63
N GLY A 112 -3.15 7.96 -5.42
CA GLY A 112 -1.73 7.59 -5.46
C GLY A 112 -0.80 8.61 -6.11
N ASN A 113 -1.32 9.74 -6.61
CA ASN A 113 -0.50 10.82 -7.16
C ASN A 113 0.22 11.65 -6.09
N ASP A 114 -0.08 11.45 -4.81
CA ASP A 114 0.62 12.11 -3.71
C ASP A 114 2.14 11.82 -3.78
N PRO A 115 3.00 12.83 -3.60
CA PRO A 115 4.46 12.66 -3.67
C PRO A 115 5.02 11.69 -2.62
N LYS A 116 4.35 11.50 -1.48
CA LYS A 116 4.74 10.49 -0.48
C LYS A 116 4.56 9.05 -0.98
N VAL A 117 3.69 8.82 -1.96
CA VAL A 117 3.41 7.47 -2.47
C VAL A 117 4.57 6.97 -3.31
N ALA A 118 5.18 5.88 -2.85
CA ALA A 118 6.35 5.25 -3.45
C ALA A 118 6.01 4.21 -4.51
N GLY A 119 4.85 3.54 -4.37
CA GLY A 119 4.39 2.49 -5.28
C GLY A 119 2.99 2.02 -4.93
N LEU A 120 2.44 1.17 -5.77
CA LEU A 120 1.05 0.72 -5.73
C LEU A 120 1.00 -0.82 -5.83
N VAL A 121 0.27 -1.46 -4.92
CA VAL A 121 0.00 -2.91 -4.97
C VAL A 121 -1.49 -3.15 -5.13
N TYR A 122 -1.89 -3.79 -6.20
CA TYR A 122 -3.26 -4.16 -6.51
C TYR A 122 -3.49 -5.63 -6.14
N VAL A 123 -4.57 -5.93 -5.43
CA VAL A 123 -4.96 -7.29 -5.03
C VAL A 123 -6.39 -7.55 -5.50
N ALA A 124 -6.57 -8.38 -6.52
CA ALA A 124 -7.88 -8.65 -7.12
C ALA A 124 -8.66 -7.35 -7.42
N ALA A 125 -7.99 -6.33 -7.97
CA ALA A 125 -8.44 -4.95 -7.89
C ALA A 125 -8.70 -4.30 -9.27
N PHE A 126 -9.54 -3.28 -9.28
CA PHE A 126 -9.69 -2.38 -10.42
C PHE A 126 -8.48 -1.43 -10.53
N ALA A 127 -7.99 -1.25 -11.75
CA ALA A 127 -6.94 -0.27 -12.09
C ALA A 127 -7.35 0.55 -13.31
N PRO A 128 -8.39 1.39 -13.19
CA PRO A 128 -8.95 2.10 -14.33
C PRO A 128 -7.96 3.07 -14.97
N ALA A 129 -8.08 3.26 -16.28
CA ALA A 129 -7.45 4.36 -16.99
C ALA A 129 -8.26 5.67 -16.81
N GLU A 130 -7.70 6.76 -17.31
CA GLU A 130 -8.41 8.03 -17.37
C GLU A 130 -9.72 7.91 -18.17
N GLY A 131 -10.82 8.38 -17.60
CA GLY A 131 -12.17 8.27 -18.13
C GLY A 131 -12.88 6.95 -17.81
N GLU A 132 -12.18 5.90 -17.38
CA GLU A 132 -12.80 4.63 -16.97
C GLU A 132 -13.32 4.71 -15.53
N SER A 133 -14.42 3.98 -15.25
CA SER A 133 -14.96 3.79 -13.89
C SER A 133 -15.11 2.31 -13.57
N PRO A 134 -15.06 1.89 -12.29
CA PRO A 134 -15.34 0.51 -11.89
C PRO A 134 -16.68 -0.02 -12.41
N LEU A 135 -17.72 0.81 -12.35
CA LEU A 135 -19.05 0.44 -12.84
C LEU A 135 -19.06 0.13 -14.34
N GLN A 136 -18.47 1.01 -15.16
CA GLN A 136 -18.44 0.79 -16.61
C GLN A 136 -17.61 -0.44 -16.96
N LEU A 137 -16.43 -0.60 -16.31
CA LEU A 137 -15.58 -1.78 -16.49
C LEU A 137 -16.29 -3.08 -16.11
N THR A 138 -17.14 -3.05 -15.08
CA THR A 138 -17.96 -4.20 -14.68
C THR A 138 -19.06 -4.51 -15.70
N ILE A 139 -19.70 -3.49 -16.26
CA ILE A 139 -20.73 -3.65 -17.30
C ILE A 139 -20.12 -4.25 -18.57
N ASP A 140 -18.93 -3.78 -18.94
CA ASP A 140 -18.23 -4.24 -20.16
C ASP A 140 -17.60 -5.64 -19.99
N ASN A 141 -17.39 -6.08 -18.72
CA ASN A 141 -16.80 -7.38 -18.38
C ASN A 141 -17.66 -8.10 -17.33
N PRO A 142 -18.89 -8.50 -17.68
CA PRO A 142 -19.84 -9.02 -16.70
C PRO A 142 -19.36 -10.35 -16.11
N THR A 143 -19.57 -10.52 -14.81
CA THR A 143 -19.26 -11.72 -14.06
C THR A 143 -20.46 -12.17 -13.24
N PRO A 144 -20.50 -13.43 -12.73
CA PRO A 144 -21.69 -14.00 -12.09
C PRO A 144 -22.23 -13.21 -10.91
N PHE A 145 -21.39 -12.50 -10.15
CA PHE A 145 -21.81 -11.76 -8.94
C PHE A 145 -22.91 -10.73 -9.23
N LEU A 146 -23.04 -10.25 -10.46
CA LEU A 146 -24.08 -9.28 -10.83
C LEU A 146 -25.50 -9.79 -10.56
N ALA A 147 -25.72 -11.12 -10.64
CA ALA A 147 -27.00 -11.74 -10.32
C ALA A 147 -27.30 -11.75 -8.80
N HIS A 148 -26.31 -11.47 -7.98
CA HIS A 148 -26.37 -11.49 -6.53
C HIS A 148 -26.24 -10.09 -5.90
N LEU A 149 -26.37 -9.02 -6.70
CA LEU A 149 -26.43 -7.66 -6.20
C LEU A 149 -27.86 -7.26 -5.85
N GLU A 150 -28.04 -6.66 -4.69
CA GLU A 150 -29.27 -5.99 -4.27
C GLU A 150 -29.03 -4.50 -4.12
N GLN A 151 -29.94 -3.70 -4.65
CA GLN A 151 -29.94 -2.25 -4.50
C GLN A 151 -31.08 -1.79 -3.61
N ASP A 152 -30.79 -0.97 -2.62
CA ASP A 152 -31.80 -0.34 -1.79
C ASP A 152 -32.41 0.92 -2.46
N GLN A 153 -33.48 1.45 -1.83
CA GLN A 153 -34.18 2.64 -2.33
C GLN A 153 -33.33 3.93 -2.32
N PHE A 154 -32.16 3.90 -1.67
CA PHE A 154 -31.22 5.02 -1.58
C PHE A 154 -30.05 4.91 -2.56
N GLY A 155 -30.03 3.86 -3.38
CA GLY A 155 -28.99 3.64 -4.40
C GLY A 155 -27.74 2.95 -3.88
N PHE A 156 -27.81 2.32 -2.69
CA PHE A 156 -26.70 1.53 -2.16
C PHE A 156 -26.85 0.06 -2.54
N LEU A 157 -25.72 -0.55 -2.83
CA LEU A 157 -25.60 -1.95 -3.24
C LEU A 157 -25.05 -2.82 -2.10
N LYS A 158 -25.58 -4.03 -2.00
CA LYS A 158 -25.06 -5.12 -1.15
C LYS A 158 -25.04 -6.42 -1.94
N LEU A 159 -24.19 -7.35 -1.54
CA LEU A 159 -24.24 -8.73 -2.02
C LEU A 159 -25.21 -9.53 -1.16
N THR A 160 -26.03 -10.37 -1.83
CA THR A 160 -26.82 -11.37 -1.12
C THR A 160 -25.94 -12.38 -0.39
N PRO A 161 -26.44 -13.10 0.64
CA PRO A 161 -25.67 -14.18 1.25
C PRO A 161 -25.20 -15.27 0.26
N PRO A 162 -25.98 -15.70 -0.76
CA PRO A 162 -25.46 -16.54 -1.84
C PRO A 162 -24.29 -15.89 -2.59
N GLY A 163 -24.36 -14.60 -2.94
CA GLY A 163 -23.29 -13.88 -3.64
C GLY A 163 -21.98 -13.85 -2.86
N ILE A 164 -22.05 -13.73 -1.52
CA ILE A 164 -20.86 -13.86 -0.67
C ILE A 164 -20.26 -15.26 -0.78
N ARG A 165 -21.10 -16.31 -0.71
CA ARG A 165 -20.62 -17.70 -0.69
C ARG A 165 -20.15 -18.21 -2.04
N GLU A 166 -20.82 -17.81 -3.12
CA GLU A 166 -20.59 -18.38 -4.44
C GLU A 166 -19.62 -17.58 -5.30
N ASP A 167 -19.58 -16.24 -5.11
CA ASP A 167 -18.83 -15.36 -5.99
C ASP A 167 -17.73 -14.58 -5.27
N PHE A 168 -18.02 -14.04 -4.08
CA PHE A 168 -17.09 -13.14 -3.38
C PHE A 168 -16.01 -13.92 -2.63
N ALA A 169 -16.39 -14.93 -1.86
CA ALA A 169 -15.50 -15.64 -0.93
C ALA A 169 -15.73 -17.17 -0.87
N PRO A 170 -15.89 -17.89 -1.99
CA PRO A 170 -16.18 -19.32 -1.99
C PRO A 170 -15.07 -20.19 -1.37
N ASP A 171 -13.85 -19.68 -1.26
CA ASP A 171 -12.67 -20.35 -0.71
C ASP A 171 -12.44 -20.07 0.78
N LEU A 172 -13.37 -19.40 1.46
CA LEU A 172 -13.35 -19.20 2.90
C LEU A 172 -14.30 -20.19 3.61
N SER A 173 -14.12 -20.35 4.91
CA SER A 173 -15.02 -21.16 5.75
C SER A 173 -16.42 -20.52 5.87
N ASP A 174 -17.44 -21.34 6.14
CA ASP A 174 -18.82 -20.88 6.31
C ASP A 174 -18.95 -19.80 7.40
N SER A 175 -18.16 -19.90 8.47
CA SER A 175 -18.14 -18.91 9.54
C SER A 175 -17.58 -17.56 9.06
N GLU A 176 -16.52 -17.56 8.27
CA GLU A 176 -15.94 -16.34 7.69
C GLU A 176 -16.90 -15.71 6.68
N GLN A 177 -17.52 -16.52 5.82
CA GLN A 177 -18.53 -16.05 4.86
C GLN A 177 -19.74 -15.43 5.58
N THR A 178 -20.17 -16.03 6.71
CA THR A 178 -21.26 -15.49 7.54
C THR A 178 -20.89 -14.12 8.11
N VAL A 179 -19.66 -13.96 8.61
CA VAL A 179 -19.18 -12.66 9.10
C VAL A 179 -19.13 -11.64 7.98
N LEU A 180 -18.56 -11.98 6.81
CA LEU A 180 -18.52 -11.09 5.65
C LEU A 180 -19.92 -10.62 5.23
N ALA A 181 -20.89 -11.55 5.16
CA ALA A 181 -22.28 -11.21 4.82
C ALA A 181 -22.92 -10.23 5.82
N ALA A 182 -22.60 -10.37 7.11
CA ALA A 182 -23.16 -9.54 8.17
C ALA A 182 -22.50 -8.16 8.28
N THR A 183 -21.18 -8.08 8.01
CA THR A 183 -20.38 -6.88 8.22
C THR A 183 -20.17 -6.03 6.95
N GLN A 184 -20.57 -6.54 5.77
CA GLN A 184 -20.39 -5.80 4.52
C GLN A 184 -20.99 -4.38 4.60
N GLY A 185 -20.20 -3.35 4.30
CA GLY A 185 -20.66 -1.98 4.17
C GLY A 185 -21.45 -1.80 2.86
N PRO A 186 -22.67 -1.20 2.90
CA PRO A 186 -23.37 -0.86 1.67
C PRO A 186 -22.54 0.14 0.86
N THR A 187 -22.45 -0.09 -0.46
CA THR A 187 -21.64 0.75 -1.36
C THR A 187 -22.55 1.52 -2.31
N ALA A 188 -22.44 2.84 -2.30
CA ALA A 188 -23.23 3.68 -3.20
C ALA A 188 -22.83 3.43 -4.68
N LEU A 189 -23.84 3.31 -5.56
CA LEU A 189 -23.60 3.21 -6.99
C LEU A 189 -22.80 4.40 -7.53
N ALA A 190 -22.98 5.60 -6.93
CA ALA A 190 -22.22 6.79 -7.26
C ALA A 190 -20.72 6.66 -7.01
N ALA A 191 -20.30 5.90 -6.00
CA ALA A 191 -18.89 5.64 -5.74
C ALA A 191 -18.25 4.79 -6.85
N LEU A 192 -18.98 3.77 -7.33
CA LEU A 192 -18.51 2.87 -8.39
C LEU A 192 -18.52 3.53 -9.78
N GLY A 193 -19.42 4.49 -10.01
CA GLY A 193 -19.65 5.14 -11.30
C GLY A 193 -18.72 6.30 -11.63
N ALA A 194 -17.98 6.82 -10.66
CA ALA A 194 -17.11 7.97 -10.87
C ALA A 194 -15.86 7.59 -11.72
N PRO A 195 -15.57 8.33 -12.81
CA PRO A 195 -14.40 8.05 -13.65
C PRO A 195 -13.10 8.52 -12.99
N ILE A 196 -12.01 7.81 -13.28
CA ILE A 196 -10.66 8.25 -12.91
C ILE A 196 -10.21 9.41 -13.78
N THR A 197 -9.61 10.43 -13.18
CA THR A 197 -9.11 11.61 -13.90
C THR A 197 -7.60 11.63 -14.07
N ALA A 198 -6.86 11.03 -13.14
CA ALA A 198 -5.39 11.01 -13.16
C ALA A 198 -4.86 9.67 -12.59
N PRO A 199 -4.70 8.65 -13.43
CA PRO A 199 -4.28 7.33 -12.94
C PRO A 199 -2.82 7.32 -12.50
N ALA A 200 -2.59 7.18 -11.19
CA ALA A 200 -1.26 7.21 -10.56
C ALA A 200 -0.32 6.11 -11.07
N TRP A 201 -0.86 4.98 -11.50
CA TRP A 201 -0.08 3.86 -12.04
C TRP A 201 0.73 4.21 -13.29
N ARG A 202 0.43 5.31 -13.98
CA ARG A 202 1.24 5.81 -15.10
C ARG A 202 2.65 6.23 -14.68
N ASN A 203 2.82 6.63 -13.41
CA ASN A 203 4.04 7.27 -12.91
C ASN A 203 4.63 6.58 -11.67
N LYS A 204 4.06 5.45 -11.24
CA LYS A 204 4.48 4.74 -10.04
C LYS A 204 4.78 3.27 -10.37
N PRO A 205 5.76 2.65 -9.74
CA PRO A 205 5.96 1.22 -9.84
C PRO A 205 4.74 0.47 -9.28
N CYS A 206 4.31 -0.59 -9.98
CA CYS A 206 3.10 -1.33 -9.68
C CYS A 206 3.37 -2.82 -9.50
N TRP A 207 2.64 -3.42 -8.58
CA TRP A 207 2.54 -4.87 -8.37
C TRP A 207 1.08 -5.28 -8.44
N PHE A 208 0.84 -6.49 -8.94
CA PHE A 208 -0.52 -7.01 -9.06
C PHE A 208 -0.61 -8.46 -8.59
N VAL A 209 -1.53 -8.74 -7.68
CA VAL A 209 -1.96 -10.09 -7.31
C VAL A 209 -3.27 -10.38 -8.02
N ILE A 210 -3.20 -11.24 -9.03
CA ILE A 210 -4.35 -11.69 -9.82
C ILE A 210 -5.00 -12.86 -9.09
N ALA A 211 -6.29 -12.75 -8.79
CA ALA A 211 -7.09 -13.83 -8.23
C ALA A 211 -7.64 -14.70 -9.36
N GLY A 212 -7.09 -15.90 -9.55
CA GLY A 212 -7.35 -16.75 -10.72
C GLY A 212 -8.75 -17.36 -10.79
N HIS A 213 -9.48 -17.39 -9.68
CA HIS A 213 -10.86 -17.89 -9.61
C HIS A 213 -11.86 -16.78 -9.21
N ASP A 214 -11.49 -15.52 -9.43
CA ASP A 214 -12.31 -14.37 -9.10
C ASP A 214 -13.59 -14.33 -9.96
N ARG A 215 -14.73 -14.25 -9.29
CA ARG A 215 -16.05 -14.15 -9.92
C ARG A 215 -16.70 -12.77 -9.75
N VAL A 216 -15.94 -11.80 -9.23
CA VAL A 216 -16.32 -10.38 -9.06
C VAL A 216 -15.58 -9.51 -10.08
N VAL A 217 -14.25 -9.51 -10.05
CA VAL A 217 -13.41 -8.87 -11.07
C VAL A 217 -12.75 -9.97 -11.89
N SER A 218 -13.15 -10.14 -13.16
CA SER A 218 -12.68 -11.28 -13.92
C SER A 218 -11.15 -11.37 -13.96
N PRO A 219 -10.55 -12.59 -13.87
CA PRO A 219 -9.10 -12.75 -13.96
C PRO A 219 -8.51 -12.19 -15.26
N THR A 220 -9.27 -12.25 -16.35
CA THR A 220 -8.87 -11.67 -17.65
C THR A 220 -8.76 -10.15 -17.56
N LEU A 221 -9.71 -9.48 -16.90
CA LEU A 221 -9.66 -8.03 -16.68
C LEU A 221 -8.49 -7.65 -15.77
N GLN A 222 -8.25 -8.42 -14.71
CA GLN A 222 -7.11 -8.21 -13.82
C GLN A 222 -5.76 -8.36 -14.56
N ALA A 223 -5.64 -9.37 -15.42
CA ALA A 223 -4.44 -9.58 -16.24
C ALA A 223 -4.22 -8.41 -17.23
N MET A 224 -5.28 -7.92 -17.86
CA MET A 224 -5.21 -6.74 -18.74
C MET A 224 -4.77 -5.50 -17.97
N PHE A 225 -5.23 -5.28 -16.74
CA PHE A 225 -4.74 -4.18 -15.91
C PHE A 225 -3.25 -4.34 -15.56
N ALA A 226 -2.83 -5.53 -15.16
CA ALA A 226 -1.43 -5.80 -14.83
C ALA A 226 -0.49 -5.54 -16.03
N GLU A 227 -0.89 -5.97 -17.23
CA GLU A 227 -0.17 -5.72 -18.48
C GLU A 227 -0.13 -4.22 -18.82
N ARG A 228 -1.29 -3.54 -18.80
CA ARG A 228 -1.41 -2.09 -19.06
C ARG A 228 -0.47 -1.26 -18.21
N MET A 229 -0.32 -1.64 -16.92
CA MET A 229 0.53 -0.93 -15.96
C MET A 229 2.00 -1.38 -15.99
N ASN A 230 2.35 -2.37 -16.81
CA ASN A 230 3.65 -3.06 -16.74
C ASN A 230 3.98 -3.50 -15.29
N ALA A 231 2.99 -4.02 -14.59
CA ALA A 231 3.10 -4.39 -13.17
C ALA A 231 3.88 -5.71 -12.99
N THR A 232 4.66 -5.79 -11.92
CA THR A 232 5.17 -7.09 -11.45
C THR A 232 3.99 -7.90 -10.91
N SER A 233 3.56 -8.95 -11.61
CA SER A 233 2.34 -9.69 -11.28
C SER A 233 2.58 -11.14 -10.90
N ILE A 234 1.67 -11.68 -10.09
CA ILE A 234 1.51 -13.12 -9.82
C ILE A 234 0.03 -13.48 -9.90
N THR A 235 -0.26 -14.72 -10.28
CA THR A 235 -1.62 -15.27 -10.24
C THR A 235 -1.73 -16.29 -9.10
N LEU A 236 -2.77 -16.14 -8.27
CA LEU A 236 -3.09 -17.05 -7.18
C LEU A 236 -4.34 -17.87 -7.51
N SER A 237 -4.35 -19.14 -7.07
CA SER A 237 -5.56 -19.96 -7.04
C SER A 237 -6.41 -19.51 -5.86
N SER A 238 -7.11 -18.37 -6.00
CA SER A 238 -7.95 -17.76 -4.97
C SER A 238 -9.22 -17.18 -5.58
N SER A 239 -10.24 -17.01 -4.75
CA SER A 239 -11.41 -16.19 -5.04
C SER A 239 -11.06 -14.68 -4.96
N HIS A 240 -12.09 -13.83 -4.98
CA HIS A 240 -11.94 -12.37 -4.92
C HIS A 240 -11.18 -11.87 -3.68
N VAL A 241 -11.28 -12.57 -2.54
CA VAL A 241 -10.70 -12.14 -1.26
C VAL A 241 -9.33 -12.79 -0.98
N ALA A 242 -8.41 -12.71 -1.93
CA ALA A 242 -7.08 -13.33 -1.84
C ALA A 242 -6.32 -12.99 -0.55
N MET A 243 -6.52 -11.80 0.04
CA MET A 243 -5.89 -11.40 1.31
C MET A 243 -6.42 -12.15 2.52
N LEU A 244 -7.58 -12.79 2.42
CA LEU A 244 -8.16 -13.65 3.47
C LEU A 244 -7.86 -15.12 3.23
N SER A 245 -7.92 -15.60 1.97
CA SER A 245 -7.69 -17.01 1.65
C SER A 245 -6.20 -17.37 1.52
N GLN A 246 -5.36 -16.42 1.05
CA GLN A 246 -3.91 -16.61 0.85
C GLN A 246 -3.05 -15.49 1.47
N PRO A 247 -3.25 -15.17 2.76
CA PRO A 247 -2.65 -14.00 3.39
C PRO A 247 -1.12 -13.99 3.37
N TYR A 248 -0.48 -15.15 3.49
CA TYR A 248 0.98 -15.27 3.48
C TYR A 248 1.60 -14.84 2.15
N VAL A 249 0.95 -15.23 1.03
CA VAL A 249 1.44 -14.87 -0.30
C VAL A 249 1.21 -13.39 -0.57
N VAL A 250 0.01 -12.89 -0.26
CA VAL A 250 -0.30 -11.45 -0.38
C VAL A 250 0.67 -10.61 0.45
N ALA A 251 0.90 -10.96 1.72
CA ALA A 251 1.88 -10.28 2.57
C ALA A 251 3.31 -10.34 2.00
N SER A 252 3.69 -11.46 1.36
CA SER A 252 5.01 -11.59 0.72
C SER A 252 5.18 -10.63 -0.46
N VAL A 253 4.15 -10.47 -1.30
CA VAL A 253 4.16 -9.50 -2.42
C VAL A 253 4.27 -8.07 -1.88
N ILE A 254 3.46 -7.70 -0.89
CA ILE A 254 3.51 -6.36 -0.26
C ILE A 254 4.91 -6.07 0.30
N ARG A 255 5.51 -7.03 1.02
CA ARG A 255 6.85 -6.88 1.58
C ARG A 255 7.92 -6.76 0.50
N ARG A 256 7.79 -7.49 -0.62
CA ARG A 256 8.68 -7.35 -1.76
C ARG A 256 8.55 -5.95 -2.36
N ALA A 257 7.33 -5.51 -2.66
CA ALA A 257 7.08 -4.16 -3.17
C ALA A 257 7.66 -3.08 -2.25
N ALA A 258 7.47 -3.20 -0.92
CA ALA A 258 8.00 -2.25 0.05
C ALA A 258 9.54 -2.16 0.05
N ARG A 259 10.25 -3.25 -0.27
CA ARG A 259 11.72 -3.24 -0.43
C ARG A 259 12.18 -2.71 -1.77
N ASP A 260 11.42 -2.96 -2.83
CA ASP A 260 11.84 -2.67 -4.21
C ASP A 260 11.61 -1.20 -4.58
N VAL A 261 10.69 -0.47 -3.90
CA VAL A 261 10.49 0.97 -4.10
C VAL A 261 11.62 1.77 -3.46
N GLN A 262 12.15 2.74 -4.20
CA GLN A 262 13.25 3.61 -3.78
C GLN A 262 12.76 5.00 -3.39
#